data_1c7389dcf7e248c3c3a67153ce776dd2
#
_entry.id   1c7389dcf7e248c3c3a67153ce776dd2
#
_cell.length_a   1.000
_cell.length_b   1.000
_cell.length_c   1.000
_cell.angle_alpha   90.00
_cell.angle_beta   90.00
_cell.angle_gamma   90.00
#
_symmetry.space_group_name_H-M   'P 1'
#
loop_
_entity.id
_entity.type
_entity.pdbx_description
1 polymer ?
#
loop_
_entity_poly.entity_id
_entity_poly.type
_entity_poly.pdbx_seq_one_letter_code
_entity_poly.pdbx_strand_id
1 'polypeptide(L)'
;MLRPTVLRNSAEPNIVIGIALKIFYQANDWIDNSTFLDKLDLEYDAIGKQRESRSGGQAIAKYKPALYYGLLDVREDGARRINEYGRRYYEAYKSGNEEDRVDCLISSISNHTFGSNNPAVPESQSKIEPPKVFLVSCLLLNNKINKTEYAYILENLAKDRDYKKILVDISLSRLKRTELAISDYAKNNYRDDKGLKFLSDAGFFEDVERGSKAIKEKYILKYSDVLSSLSILSDEEDIKGNTSVYHNVSVVNSHMNYLTALRTKPFMLLAGISGTGKSRIVRKLAQASVTEELQRKYDPKSVENGFDRWQLHKPANFEIIQVKPNWHNSLEVVGYKSNIGGAHYEFTPFVEFLARAWRHQEIPFFLCLDEMNLAPVEQYFAEFLSAIESRSIEKNEYETDPIIKPFNEFGEKVCNEMLNHLVGKIDASNAIPGSPEAKLVERFKTKGLTLPKNLLVLGTVNMDETTFSFSRKVLDRAMSIVMNDVDYDEFFKGKTENDMVEFNDNIKDLLINRPIHGLKAEQNGLDTVKEYLTAVNIILDETPFKLGYRAANEALLYVSAAHHFDTKATAEAALDEFTLMKILSRIEGDKRSIGTKLDELQQVITESTYPKSNKKLQQMAETLRNKQFVSYWT
;
A
#
# COMPACT_ATOMS: atom_id res chain seq x y z
N MET A 1 -13.63 14.66 28.73
CA MET A 1 -12.46 13.73 28.76
C MET A 1 -11.47 14.23 29.80
N LEU A 2 -10.87 13.34 30.63
CA LEU A 2 -9.91 13.74 31.66
C LEU A 2 -8.53 14.02 31.04
N ARG A 3 -7.73 14.87 31.69
CA ARG A 3 -6.41 15.26 31.18
C ARG A 3 -5.46 14.07 31.15
N PRO A 4 -4.73 13.81 30.04
CA PRO A 4 -3.75 12.74 29.96
C PRO A 4 -2.56 13.00 30.89
N THR A 5 -2.00 11.93 31.44
CA THR A 5 -0.79 11.98 32.26
C THR A 5 0.38 11.40 31.47
N VAL A 6 1.43 12.18 31.29
CA VAL A 6 2.68 11.77 30.63
C VAL A 6 3.80 11.57 31.65
N LEU A 7 4.83 10.81 31.27
CA LEU A 7 6.00 10.65 32.12
C LEU A 7 6.80 11.97 32.22
N ARG A 8 6.95 12.46 33.45
CA ARG A 8 7.73 13.66 33.74
C ARG A 8 9.01 13.26 34.49
N ASN A 9 9.36 13.58 35.52
CA ASN A 9 10.52 13.30 36.36
C ASN A 9 10.91 11.80 36.39
N SER A 10 11.54 11.29 35.34
CA SER A 10 12.03 9.91 35.25
C SER A 10 13.53 9.87 35.00
N ALA A 11 14.16 8.73 35.28
CA ALA A 11 15.58 8.53 35.05
C ALA A 11 15.92 8.58 33.54
N GLU A 12 17.14 8.96 33.24
CA GLU A 12 17.67 8.91 31.88
C GLU A 12 17.73 7.45 31.38
N PRO A 13 17.56 7.20 30.05
CA PRO A 13 17.48 5.85 29.49
C PRO A 13 18.65 4.93 29.85
N ASN A 14 19.86 5.47 29.90
CA ASN A 14 21.05 4.70 30.32
C ASN A 14 20.95 4.20 31.76
N ILE A 15 20.31 4.91 32.66
CA ILE A 15 20.06 4.47 34.05
C ILE A 15 18.90 3.47 34.06
N VAL A 16 17.84 3.71 33.30
CA VAL A 16 16.70 2.80 33.23
C VAL A 16 17.12 1.43 32.67
N ILE A 17 17.87 1.41 31.59
CA ILE A 17 18.23 0.19 30.87
C ILE A 17 19.49 -0.42 31.47
N GLY A 18 20.55 0.38 31.61
CA GLY A 18 21.87 -0.10 32.06
C GLY A 18 21.93 -0.51 33.52
N ILE A 19 21.07 0.04 34.37
CA ILE A 19 21.07 -0.25 35.83
C ILE A 19 19.75 -0.87 36.25
N ALA A 20 18.61 -0.18 36.07
CA ALA A 20 17.35 -0.65 36.63
C ALA A 20 16.86 -1.96 35.98
N LEU A 21 16.82 -2.06 34.66
CA LEU A 21 16.46 -3.30 33.97
C LEU A 21 17.49 -4.41 34.21
N LYS A 22 18.78 -4.07 34.34
CA LYS A 22 19.84 -5.01 34.72
C LYS A 22 19.53 -5.68 36.06
N ILE A 23 19.12 -4.91 37.08
CA ILE A 23 18.77 -5.42 38.42
C ILE A 23 17.61 -6.41 38.30
N PHE A 24 16.53 -6.07 37.57
CA PHE A 24 15.39 -6.97 37.39
C PHE A 24 15.76 -8.21 36.56
N TYR A 25 16.61 -8.06 35.56
CA TYR A 25 17.09 -9.16 34.70
C TYR A 25 17.93 -10.17 35.51
N GLN A 26 18.85 -9.67 36.36
CA GLN A 26 19.70 -10.51 37.21
C GLN A 26 18.94 -11.16 38.35
N ALA A 27 17.94 -10.48 38.91
CA ALA A 27 17.11 -11.04 39.98
C ALA A 27 16.28 -12.23 39.50
N ASN A 28 15.78 -12.15 38.28
CA ASN A 28 14.94 -13.18 37.64
C ASN A 28 13.71 -13.61 38.47
N ASP A 29 13.28 -12.80 39.41
CA ASP A 29 12.20 -13.05 40.37
C ASP A 29 11.50 -11.73 40.74
N TRP A 30 10.43 -11.84 41.53
CA TRP A 30 9.73 -10.71 42.08
C TRP A 30 10.58 -9.99 43.14
N ILE A 31 10.77 -8.70 42.98
CA ILE A 31 11.48 -7.86 43.96
C ILE A 31 10.62 -6.65 44.36
N ASP A 32 10.63 -6.35 45.62
CA ASP A 32 10.02 -5.17 46.20
C ASP A 32 10.93 -3.93 46.07
N ASN A 33 10.39 -2.76 46.43
CA ASN A 33 11.14 -1.51 46.37
C ASN A 33 12.38 -1.50 47.29
N SER A 34 12.32 -2.15 48.43
CA SER A 34 13.47 -2.20 49.37
C SER A 34 14.62 -3.00 48.77
N THR A 35 14.32 -4.20 48.32
CA THR A 35 15.30 -5.09 47.65
C THR A 35 15.87 -4.43 46.38
N PHE A 36 15.03 -3.71 45.61
CA PHE A 36 15.49 -2.97 44.44
C PHE A 36 16.47 -1.85 44.82
N LEU A 37 16.17 -1.09 45.89
CA LEU A 37 17.03 0.00 46.38
C LEU A 37 18.38 -0.49 46.88
N ASP A 38 18.41 -1.62 47.60
CA ASP A 38 19.67 -2.21 48.05
C ASP A 38 20.57 -2.63 46.89
N LYS A 39 19.97 -3.24 45.85
CA LYS A 39 20.70 -3.59 44.63
C LYS A 39 21.11 -2.36 43.82
N LEU A 40 20.29 -1.32 43.81
CA LEU A 40 20.60 -0.05 43.14
C LEU A 40 21.81 0.64 43.79
N ASP A 41 21.92 0.62 45.12
CA ASP A 41 23.06 1.19 45.82
C ASP A 41 24.36 0.48 45.43
N LEU A 42 24.37 -0.85 45.32
CA LEU A 42 25.53 -1.62 44.85
C LEU A 42 25.95 -1.23 43.40
N GLU A 43 24.98 -1.04 42.51
CA GLU A 43 25.29 -0.64 41.15
C GLU A 43 25.80 0.82 41.04
N TYR A 44 25.31 1.72 41.90
CA TYR A 44 25.80 3.11 41.96
C TYR A 44 27.22 3.18 42.56
N ASP A 45 27.50 2.39 43.61
CA ASP A 45 28.84 2.30 44.19
C ASP A 45 29.87 1.78 43.17
N ALA A 46 29.46 0.80 42.34
CA ALA A 46 30.31 0.24 41.29
C ALA A 46 30.73 1.24 40.21
N ILE A 47 29.94 2.32 40.00
CA ILE A 47 30.24 3.40 39.05
C ILE A 47 30.74 4.68 39.74
N GLY A 48 31.06 4.61 41.04
CA GLY A 48 31.58 5.75 41.82
C GLY A 48 30.58 6.88 42.07
N LYS A 49 29.27 6.61 42.04
CA LYS A 49 28.17 7.55 42.31
C LYS A 49 27.47 7.22 43.61
N GLN A 50 27.05 8.24 44.33
CA GLN A 50 26.19 8.09 45.51
C GLN A 50 24.74 8.53 45.16
N ARG A 51 23.77 7.86 45.75
CA ARG A 51 22.37 8.20 45.60
C ARG A 51 21.99 9.36 46.52
N GLU A 52 21.31 10.37 45.93
CA GLU A 52 20.96 11.59 46.66
C GLU A 52 19.91 11.38 47.79
N SER A 53 19.11 10.32 47.75
CA SER A 53 18.11 10.02 48.79
C SER A 53 17.57 8.58 48.68
N ARG A 54 17.14 8.00 49.81
CA ARG A 54 16.60 6.63 49.95
C ARG A 54 15.06 6.57 49.98
N SER A 55 14.34 7.55 49.46
CA SER A 55 12.86 7.52 49.43
C SER A 55 12.34 6.50 48.44
N GLY A 56 11.24 5.80 48.76
CA GLY A 56 10.58 4.85 47.85
C GLY A 56 10.13 5.47 46.52
N GLY A 57 9.80 6.78 46.47
CA GLY A 57 9.47 7.49 45.24
C GLY A 57 10.66 7.65 44.29
N GLN A 58 11.90 7.67 44.80
CA GLN A 58 13.08 7.72 43.94
C GLN A 58 13.42 6.37 43.32
N ALA A 59 13.09 5.25 43.97
CA ALA A 59 13.24 3.92 43.40
C ALA A 59 12.36 3.80 42.15
N ILE A 60 11.10 4.15 42.29
CA ILE A 60 10.13 4.11 41.17
C ILE A 60 10.62 4.98 40.02
N ALA A 61 11.14 6.19 40.24
CA ALA A 61 11.65 7.07 39.21
C ALA A 61 12.73 6.42 38.32
N LYS A 62 13.53 5.46 38.85
CA LYS A 62 14.62 4.79 38.11
C LYS A 62 14.12 3.75 37.10
N TYR A 63 13.01 3.07 37.39
CA TYR A 63 12.43 2.06 36.48
C TYR A 63 11.08 2.48 35.90
N LYS A 64 10.57 3.68 36.22
CA LYS A 64 9.26 4.18 35.76
C LYS A 64 9.05 4.11 34.25
N PRO A 65 10.04 4.45 33.38
CA PRO A 65 9.87 4.28 31.94
C PRO A 65 9.71 2.82 31.50
N ALA A 66 10.46 1.89 32.10
CA ALA A 66 10.31 0.47 31.80
C ALA A 66 8.94 -0.06 32.24
N LEU A 67 8.45 0.38 33.38
CA LEU A 67 7.11 0.06 33.86
C LEU A 67 6.02 0.71 32.98
N TYR A 68 6.23 1.93 32.52
CA TYR A 68 5.33 2.66 31.65
C TYR A 68 5.12 1.94 30.31
N TYR A 69 6.16 1.39 29.75
CA TYR A 69 6.12 0.59 28.51
C TYR A 69 5.80 -0.89 28.74
N GLY A 70 5.35 -1.29 29.93
CA GLY A 70 4.95 -2.68 30.18
C GLY A 70 6.10 -3.70 30.06
N LEU A 71 7.35 -3.30 30.32
CA LEU A 71 8.51 -4.19 30.33
C LEU A 71 8.67 -4.93 31.67
N LEU A 72 7.87 -4.57 32.66
CA LEU A 72 7.83 -5.15 34.00
C LEU A 72 6.40 -5.55 34.35
N ASP A 73 6.23 -6.73 34.91
CA ASP A 73 4.99 -7.15 35.57
C ASP A 73 4.93 -6.57 36.97
N VAL A 74 3.71 -6.32 37.45
CA VAL A 74 3.42 -5.81 38.81
C VAL A 74 2.49 -6.78 39.49
N ARG A 75 2.81 -7.16 40.72
CA ARG A 75 1.98 -7.97 41.60
C ARG A 75 1.15 -7.10 42.54
N GLU A 76 0.09 -7.62 43.15
CA GLU A 76 -0.83 -6.87 44.04
C GLU A 76 -0.12 -6.25 45.25
N ASP A 77 0.91 -6.89 45.78
CA ASP A 77 1.73 -6.36 46.88
C ASP A 77 2.72 -5.27 46.44
N GLY A 78 2.69 -4.90 45.14
CA GLY A 78 3.57 -3.91 44.55
C GLY A 78 4.98 -4.42 44.21
N ALA A 79 5.28 -5.71 44.32
CA ALA A 79 6.52 -6.29 43.80
C ALA A 79 6.50 -6.30 42.25
N ARG A 80 7.71 -6.27 41.67
CA ARG A 80 7.88 -6.18 40.20
C ARG A 80 8.86 -7.22 39.73
N ARG A 81 8.65 -7.67 38.50
CA ARG A 81 9.51 -8.63 37.82
C ARG A 81 9.66 -8.25 36.36
N ILE A 82 10.83 -8.46 35.77
CA ILE A 82 11.04 -8.32 34.35
C ILE A 82 10.23 -9.38 33.60
N ASN A 83 9.42 -8.96 32.63
CA ASN A 83 8.65 -9.86 31.77
C ASN A 83 9.44 -10.23 30.50
N GLU A 84 8.80 -10.96 29.59
CA GLU A 84 9.42 -11.40 28.33
C GLU A 84 9.88 -10.22 27.47
N TYR A 85 9.06 -9.18 27.31
CA TYR A 85 9.42 -7.98 26.54
C TYR A 85 10.61 -7.25 27.16
N GLY A 86 10.63 -7.11 28.48
CA GLY A 86 11.73 -6.48 29.18
C GLY A 86 13.03 -7.24 29.05
N ARG A 87 13.01 -8.59 29.07
CA ARG A 87 14.20 -9.44 28.88
C ARG A 87 14.75 -9.26 27.47
N ARG A 88 13.92 -9.41 26.45
CA ARG A 88 14.33 -9.22 25.05
C ARG A 88 14.90 -7.82 24.82
N TYR A 89 14.26 -6.80 25.38
CA TYR A 89 14.73 -5.42 25.27
C TYR A 89 16.11 -5.23 25.91
N TYR A 90 16.34 -5.80 27.10
CA TYR A 90 17.63 -5.70 27.78
C TYR A 90 18.74 -6.47 27.07
N GLU A 91 18.45 -7.65 26.54
CA GLU A 91 19.38 -8.43 25.70
C GLU A 91 19.75 -7.71 24.40
N ALA A 92 18.78 -7.13 23.73
CA ALA A 92 18.98 -6.29 22.54
C ALA A 92 19.82 -5.03 22.85
N TYR A 93 19.64 -4.44 24.02
CA TYR A 93 20.48 -3.34 24.49
C TYR A 93 21.93 -3.78 24.71
N LYS A 94 22.15 -4.93 25.35
CA LYS A 94 23.50 -5.49 25.61
C LYS A 94 24.24 -5.85 24.32
N SER A 95 23.54 -6.37 23.33
CA SER A 95 24.11 -6.74 22.02
C SER A 95 24.30 -5.55 21.09
N GLY A 96 23.78 -4.36 21.45
CA GLY A 96 23.80 -3.18 20.60
C GLY A 96 22.81 -3.24 19.42
N ASN A 97 21.88 -4.20 19.42
CA ASN A 97 20.91 -4.38 18.34
C ASN A 97 19.76 -3.37 18.47
N GLU A 98 19.82 -2.29 17.66
CA GLU A 98 18.79 -1.23 17.61
C GLU A 98 17.44 -1.81 17.16
N GLU A 99 17.44 -2.68 16.18
CA GLU A 99 16.22 -3.18 15.56
C GLU A 99 15.42 -4.05 16.55
N ASP A 100 16.06 -4.96 17.25
CA ASP A 100 15.40 -5.79 18.28
C ASP A 100 14.88 -4.95 19.46
N ARG A 101 15.57 -3.85 19.83
CA ARG A 101 15.05 -2.90 20.83
C ARG A 101 13.75 -2.25 20.38
N VAL A 102 13.71 -1.81 19.13
CA VAL A 102 12.51 -1.19 18.54
C VAL A 102 11.39 -2.23 18.43
N ASP A 103 11.67 -3.45 17.98
CA ASP A 103 10.70 -4.56 17.90
C ASP A 103 10.02 -4.81 19.26
N CYS A 104 10.81 -4.86 20.34
CA CYS A 104 10.27 -5.07 21.69
C CYS A 104 9.36 -3.94 22.14
N LEU A 105 9.74 -2.67 21.86
CA LEU A 105 8.94 -1.53 22.26
C LEU A 105 7.65 -1.41 21.45
N ILE A 106 7.68 -1.64 20.16
CA ILE A 106 6.48 -1.60 19.31
C ILE A 106 5.51 -2.74 19.70
N SER A 107 6.02 -3.94 19.94
CA SER A 107 5.19 -5.05 20.44
C SER A 107 4.58 -4.74 21.80
N SER A 108 5.32 -4.09 22.68
CA SER A 108 4.80 -3.63 23.97
C SER A 108 3.73 -2.54 23.80
N ILE A 109 3.96 -1.56 22.94
CA ILE A 109 3.00 -0.46 22.68
C ILE A 109 1.67 -1.00 22.17
N SER A 110 1.70 -2.02 21.32
CA SER A 110 0.48 -2.64 20.79
C SER A 110 -0.38 -3.30 21.85
N ASN A 111 0.26 -3.91 22.85
CA ASN A 111 -0.40 -4.77 23.83
C ASN A 111 -0.57 -4.13 25.21
N HIS A 112 -0.18 -2.86 25.37
CA HIS A 112 -0.16 -2.19 26.66
C HIS A 112 -0.96 -0.89 26.66
N THR A 113 -1.50 -0.49 27.81
CA THR A 113 -2.23 0.77 28.02
C THR A 113 -1.33 1.83 28.63
N PHE A 114 -1.45 3.07 28.18
CA PHE A 114 -0.65 4.21 28.64
C PHE A 114 -1.50 5.29 29.35
N GLY A 115 -2.82 5.18 29.26
CA GLY A 115 -3.77 6.03 29.95
C GLY A 115 -4.17 5.49 31.32
N SER A 116 -5.47 5.45 31.57
CA SER A 116 -6.02 4.83 32.77
C SER A 116 -5.58 3.36 32.89
N ASN A 117 -5.30 2.91 34.11
CA ASN A 117 -4.79 1.57 34.44
C ASN A 117 -3.30 1.32 34.12
N ASN A 118 -2.52 2.31 33.68
CA ASN A 118 -1.07 2.13 33.60
C ASN A 118 -0.43 2.19 35.00
N PRO A 119 0.30 1.15 35.44
CA PRO A 119 0.86 1.11 36.78
C PRO A 119 1.96 2.14 37.06
N ALA A 120 2.55 2.74 36.01
CA ALA A 120 3.55 3.79 36.16
C ALA A 120 2.91 5.19 36.39
N VAL A 121 1.64 5.34 36.05
CA VAL A 121 0.88 6.60 36.20
C VAL A 121 -0.51 6.31 36.77
N PRO A 122 -0.60 5.74 37.97
CA PRO A 122 -1.86 5.29 38.58
C PRO A 122 -2.84 6.44 38.83
N GLU A 123 -2.36 7.68 38.88
CA GLU A 123 -3.17 8.88 38.96
C GLU A 123 -3.88 9.23 37.65
N SER A 124 -3.53 8.59 36.53
CA SER A 124 -4.17 8.85 35.25
C SER A 124 -5.58 8.27 35.22
N GLN A 125 -6.55 9.14 35.07
CA GLN A 125 -7.95 8.77 34.85
C GLN A 125 -8.38 9.01 33.39
N SER A 126 -7.43 9.44 32.55
CA SER A 126 -7.68 9.73 31.12
C SER A 126 -7.59 8.45 30.31
N LYS A 127 -8.51 8.29 29.38
CA LYS A 127 -8.49 7.24 28.36
C LYS A 127 -7.50 7.51 27.22
N ILE A 128 -6.91 8.70 27.16
CA ILE A 128 -5.95 9.11 26.13
C ILE A 128 -4.65 8.34 26.34
N GLU A 129 -4.13 7.77 25.25
CA GLU A 129 -2.91 6.95 25.18
C GLU A 129 -1.72 7.78 24.63
N PRO A 130 -0.97 8.56 25.46
CA PRO A 130 -0.04 9.58 24.96
C PRO A 130 1.00 9.10 23.95
N PRO A 131 1.72 7.96 24.13
CA PRO A 131 2.66 7.48 23.13
C PRO A 131 1.98 7.08 21.81
N LYS A 132 0.80 6.47 21.87
CA LYS A 132 0.03 6.10 20.68
C LYS A 132 -0.47 7.37 19.96
N VAL A 133 -0.92 8.39 20.70
CA VAL A 133 -1.27 9.71 20.13
C VAL A 133 -0.08 10.30 19.38
N PHE A 134 1.12 10.25 19.94
CA PHE A 134 2.31 10.76 19.25
C PHE A 134 2.57 10.03 17.94
N LEU A 135 2.58 8.69 17.96
CA LEU A 135 2.86 7.86 16.79
C LEU A 135 1.84 8.08 15.68
N VAL A 136 0.55 8.00 16.01
CA VAL A 136 -0.55 8.19 15.06
C VAL A 136 -0.53 9.62 14.50
N SER A 137 -0.37 10.64 15.35
CA SER A 137 -0.31 12.03 14.90
C SER A 137 0.92 12.31 14.05
N CYS A 138 2.07 11.70 14.35
CA CYS A 138 3.28 11.83 13.56
C CYS A 138 3.03 11.36 12.11
N LEU A 139 2.43 10.19 11.94
CA LEU A 139 2.07 9.65 10.63
C LEU A 139 1.07 10.54 9.89
N LEU A 140 -0.01 10.96 10.56
CA LEU A 140 -1.05 11.80 9.97
C LEU A 140 -0.57 13.22 9.62
N LEU A 141 0.49 13.70 10.24
CA LEU A 141 1.11 15.00 10.01
C LEU A 141 2.37 14.93 9.12
N ASN A 142 2.39 14.05 8.14
CA ASN A 142 3.50 13.85 7.18
C ASN A 142 4.76 13.34 7.85
N ASN A 143 4.63 12.39 8.73
CA ASN A 143 5.72 11.82 9.51
C ASN A 143 6.62 12.87 10.18
N LYS A 144 6.00 13.95 10.68
CA LYS A 144 6.72 15.06 11.31
C LYS A 144 5.89 15.70 12.41
N ILE A 145 6.41 15.73 13.63
CA ILE A 145 5.75 16.36 14.76
C ILE A 145 6.79 16.95 15.72
N ASN A 146 6.52 18.15 16.24
CA ASN A 146 7.34 18.78 17.26
C ASN A 146 6.66 18.79 18.64
N LYS A 147 7.42 19.12 19.68
CA LYS A 147 6.96 19.10 21.06
C LYS A 147 5.75 20.04 21.33
N THR A 148 5.66 21.16 20.61
CA THR A 148 4.56 22.12 20.77
C THR A 148 3.28 21.58 20.12
N GLU A 149 3.39 21.00 18.94
CA GLU A 149 2.29 20.35 18.24
C GLU A 149 1.74 19.17 19.06
N TYR A 150 2.62 18.34 19.60
CA TYR A 150 2.23 17.24 20.48
C TYR A 150 1.49 17.73 21.74
N ALA A 151 2.00 18.77 22.40
CA ALA A 151 1.33 19.36 23.55
C ALA A 151 -0.04 19.96 23.19
N TYR A 152 -0.15 20.56 22.00
CA TYR A 152 -1.41 21.07 21.46
C TYR A 152 -2.44 19.95 21.25
N ILE A 153 -2.01 18.83 20.70
CA ILE A 153 -2.88 17.66 20.48
C ILE A 153 -3.41 17.14 21.82
N LEU A 154 -2.54 16.86 22.78
CA LEU A 154 -2.95 16.32 24.08
C LEU A 154 -3.87 17.27 24.85
N GLU A 155 -3.60 18.59 24.82
CA GLU A 155 -4.44 19.60 25.47
C GLU A 155 -5.84 19.65 24.87
N ASN A 156 -5.96 19.60 23.55
CA ASN A 156 -7.23 19.73 22.88
C ASN A 156 -8.03 18.43 22.86
N LEU A 157 -7.37 17.26 22.82
CA LEU A 157 -8.04 15.98 23.08
C LEU A 157 -8.64 15.94 24.49
N ALA A 158 -7.93 16.48 25.50
CA ALA A 158 -8.46 16.57 26.86
C ALA A 158 -9.65 17.52 27.02
N LYS A 159 -9.90 18.39 26.06
CA LYS A 159 -11.07 19.29 25.98
C LYS A 159 -12.20 18.73 25.10
N ASP A 160 -12.18 17.45 24.77
CA ASP A 160 -13.16 16.77 23.90
C ASP A 160 -13.30 17.39 22.50
N ARG A 161 -12.22 17.97 21.97
CA ARG A 161 -12.19 18.44 20.59
C ARG A 161 -12.04 17.29 19.63
N ASP A 162 -12.66 17.41 18.46
CA ASP A 162 -12.52 16.49 17.35
C ASP A 162 -11.03 16.37 16.94
N TYR A 163 -10.50 15.15 16.96
CA TYR A 163 -9.11 14.88 16.65
C TYR A 163 -8.73 15.33 15.23
N LYS A 164 -9.61 15.11 14.25
CA LYS A 164 -9.41 15.56 12.88
C LYS A 164 -9.26 17.08 12.82
N LYS A 165 -10.09 17.81 13.52
CA LYS A 165 -10.01 19.29 13.59
C LYS A 165 -8.71 19.76 14.24
N ILE A 166 -8.22 19.05 15.25
CA ILE A 166 -6.93 19.36 15.89
C ILE A 166 -5.78 19.23 14.88
N LEU A 167 -5.77 18.17 14.06
CA LEU A 167 -4.75 17.95 13.03
C LEU A 167 -4.82 19.00 11.91
N VAL A 168 -6.03 19.42 11.53
CA VAL A 168 -6.25 20.53 10.58
C VAL A 168 -5.69 21.84 11.13
N ASP A 169 -5.94 22.16 12.41
CA ASP A 169 -5.40 23.38 13.04
C ASP A 169 -3.86 23.40 12.99
N ILE A 170 -3.21 22.26 13.24
CA ILE A 170 -1.74 22.14 13.14
C ILE A 170 -1.28 22.36 11.69
N SER A 171 -1.94 21.74 10.74
CA SER A 171 -1.62 21.86 9.32
C SER A 171 -1.75 23.31 8.84
N LEU A 172 -2.81 23.99 9.24
CA LEU A 172 -3.03 25.42 8.96
C LEU A 172 -1.98 26.32 9.63
N SER A 173 -1.60 26.00 10.87
CA SER A 173 -0.53 26.72 11.59
C SER A 173 0.80 26.62 10.87
N ARG A 174 1.16 25.42 10.39
CA ARG A 174 2.36 25.18 9.58
C ARG A 174 2.34 25.98 8.28
N LEU A 175 1.21 25.94 7.57
CA LEU A 175 1.01 26.65 6.29
C LEU A 175 1.11 28.17 6.46
N LYS A 176 0.43 28.73 7.46
CA LYS A 176 0.41 30.18 7.72
C LYS A 176 1.64 30.67 8.50
N ARG A 177 2.55 29.80 8.93
CA ARG A 177 3.70 30.10 9.79
C ARG A 177 3.32 30.80 11.09
N THR A 178 2.16 30.45 11.65
CA THR A 178 1.64 30.98 12.92
C THR A 178 2.00 30.03 14.06
N GLU A 179 2.12 30.56 15.27
CA GLU A 179 2.34 29.73 16.46
C GLU A 179 1.02 29.14 16.96
N LEU A 180 1.06 27.88 17.39
CA LEU A 180 -0.06 27.21 18.05
C LEU A 180 -0.19 27.76 19.49
N ALA A 181 -1.37 28.22 19.83
CA ALA A 181 -1.68 28.68 21.19
C ALA A 181 -1.88 27.48 22.12
N ILE A 182 -0.94 27.25 23.03
CA ILE A 182 -1.01 26.23 24.09
C ILE A 182 -0.97 26.92 25.46
N SER A 183 -1.73 26.36 26.40
CA SER A 183 -1.74 26.88 27.79
C SER A 183 -0.40 26.66 28.49
N ASP A 184 -0.15 27.45 29.57
CA ASP A 184 1.03 27.22 30.41
C ASP A 184 1.01 25.84 31.06
N TYR A 185 -0.18 25.29 31.32
CA TYR A 185 -0.32 23.93 31.78
C TYR A 185 0.24 22.92 30.73
N ALA A 186 -0.14 23.03 29.47
CA ALA A 186 0.34 22.13 28.42
C ALA A 186 1.85 22.29 28.16
N LYS A 187 2.35 23.52 28.17
CA LYS A 187 3.81 23.81 28.09
C LYS A 187 4.58 23.08 29.19
N ASN A 188 4.11 23.14 30.42
CA ASN A 188 4.81 22.58 31.57
C ASN A 188 4.58 21.09 31.78
N ASN A 189 3.50 20.51 31.20
CA ASN A 189 3.10 19.15 31.48
C ASN A 189 3.27 18.19 30.31
N TYR A 190 3.19 18.65 29.05
CA TYR A 190 3.18 17.75 27.88
C TYR A 190 4.41 17.87 26.98
N ARG A 191 5.07 19.04 26.91
CA ARG A 191 6.23 19.25 26.02
C ARG A 191 7.45 18.39 26.34
N ASP A 192 7.63 17.99 27.59
CA ASP A 192 8.80 17.19 28.03
C ASP A 192 8.37 15.80 28.50
N ASP A 193 7.73 15.05 27.61
CA ASP A 193 7.34 13.67 27.86
C ASP A 193 8.56 12.76 27.83
N LYS A 194 8.95 12.22 28.99
CA LYS A 194 10.10 11.30 29.13
C LYS A 194 9.81 9.92 28.55
N GLY A 195 8.54 9.56 28.37
CA GLY A 195 8.17 8.36 27.63
C GLY A 195 8.65 8.42 26.17
N LEU A 196 8.38 9.53 25.48
CA LEU A 196 8.85 9.72 24.11
C LEU A 196 10.38 9.74 23.99
N LYS A 197 11.08 10.25 25.01
CA LYS A 197 12.54 10.19 25.04
C LYS A 197 13.04 8.75 25.05
N PHE A 198 12.38 7.85 25.76
CA PHE A 198 12.74 6.43 25.81
C PHE A 198 12.64 5.76 24.43
N LEU A 199 11.57 6.03 23.68
CA LEU A 199 11.42 5.59 22.27
C LEU A 199 12.51 6.19 21.35
N SER A 200 12.82 7.47 21.53
CA SER A 200 13.86 8.14 20.75
C SER A 200 15.24 7.53 20.97
N ASP A 201 15.58 7.24 22.23
CA ASP A 201 16.88 6.64 22.60
C ASP A 201 16.98 5.15 22.19
N ALA A 202 15.85 4.48 21.96
CA ALA A 202 15.82 3.16 21.32
C ALA A 202 16.18 3.20 19.84
N GLY A 203 16.19 4.38 19.22
CA GLY A 203 16.53 4.56 17.82
C GLY A 203 15.32 4.58 16.86
N PHE A 204 14.09 4.67 17.38
CA PHE A 204 12.86 4.64 16.59
C PHE A 204 12.66 5.91 15.77
N PHE A 205 13.07 7.06 16.30
CA PHE A 205 12.93 8.36 15.66
C PHE A 205 14.24 8.88 15.08
N GLU A 206 14.11 9.77 14.13
CA GLU A 206 15.16 10.67 13.67
C GLU A 206 14.77 12.13 13.90
N ASP A 207 15.77 12.98 14.07
CA ASP A 207 15.57 14.41 14.18
C ASP A 207 15.49 15.03 12.77
N VAL A 208 14.41 15.76 12.53
CA VAL A 208 14.19 16.49 11.29
C VAL A 208 14.16 18.00 11.57
N GLU A 209 13.94 18.81 10.54
CA GLU A 209 13.99 20.27 10.64
C GLU A 209 13.16 20.85 11.82
N ARG A 210 13.65 21.95 12.41
CA ARG A 210 13.00 22.75 13.46
C ARG A 210 12.68 21.97 14.75
N GLY A 211 13.51 20.98 15.10
CA GLY A 211 13.31 20.21 16.33
C GLY A 211 12.10 19.29 16.33
N SER A 212 11.63 18.93 15.15
CA SER A 212 10.61 17.91 14.95
C SER A 212 11.25 16.52 14.96
N LYS A 213 10.44 15.51 15.31
CA LYS A 213 10.78 14.10 15.24
C LYS A 213 10.02 13.46 14.09
N ALA A 214 10.65 12.51 13.40
CA ALA A 214 10.04 11.62 12.43
C ALA A 214 10.30 10.17 12.81
N ILE A 215 9.38 9.27 12.49
CA ILE A 215 9.62 7.83 12.57
C ILE A 215 10.53 7.46 11.41
N LYS A 216 11.62 6.71 11.66
CA LYS A 216 12.52 6.27 10.59
C LYS A 216 11.74 5.46 9.55
N GLU A 217 11.95 5.72 8.28
CA GLU A 217 11.18 5.13 7.17
C GLU A 217 11.17 3.59 7.21
N LYS A 218 12.33 2.98 7.51
CA LYS A 218 12.44 1.52 7.68
C LYS A 218 11.47 0.94 8.71
N TYR A 219 11.11 1.72 9.75
CA TYR A 219 10.18 1.28 10.79
C TYR A 219 8.72 1.56 10.44
N ILE A 220 8.44 2.60 9.65
CA ILE A 220 7.09 2.81 9.12
C ILE A 220 6.68 1.60 8.28
N LEU A 221 7.56 1.15 7.39
CA LEU A 221 7.32 -0.01 6.53
C LEU A 221 7.20 -1.31 7.33
N LYS A 222 8.15 -1.55 8.24
CA LYS A 222 8.19 -2.78 9.05
C LYS A 222 6.98 -2.95 9.97
N TYR A 223 6.45 -1.86 10.51
CA TYR A 223 5.36 -1.89 11.50
C TYR A 223 4.08 -1.22 10.99
N SER A 224 3.88 -1.11 9.68
CA SER A 224 2.71 -0.47 9.09
C SER A 224 1.40 -0.95 9.69
N ASP A 225 1.23 -2.26 9.83
CA ASP A 225 0.03 -2.90 10.36
C ASP A 225 -0.21 -2.56 11.82
N VAL A 226 0.86 -2.61 12.62
CA VAL A 226 0.80 -2.26 14.05
C VAL A 226 0.47 -0.77 14.22
N LEU A 227 1.19 0.09 13.52
CA LEU A 227 1.01 1.55 13.61
C LEU A 227 -0.39 1.97 13.15
N SER A 228 -0.94 1.34 12.12
CA SER A 228 -2.29 1.60 11.63
C SER A 228 -3.39 1.11 12.57
N SER A 229 -3.09 0.13 13.42
CA SER A 229 -4.04 -0.45 14.39
C SER A 229 -4.03 0.22 15.76
N LEU A 230 -3.12 1.18 16.01
CA LEU A 230 -3.02 1.84 17.31
C LEU A 230 -4.25 2.73 17.58
N SER A 231 -4.94 2.48 18.69
CA SER A 231 -6.00 3.37 19.20
C SER A 231 -5.40 4.44 20.12
N ILE A 232 -5.78 5.70 19.91
CA ILE A 232 -5.37 6.83 20.76
C ILE A 232 -6.14 6.88 22.09
N LEU A 233 -7.20 6.07 22.24
CA LEU A 233 -8.02 5.92 23.43
C LEU A 233 -8.02 4.47 23.89
N SER A 234 -8.13 4.24 25.20
CA SER A 234 -8.11 2.90 25.81
C SER A 234 -9.44 2.11 25.68
N ASP A 235 -10.56 2.78 25.34
CA ASP A 235 -11.88 2.15 25.16
C ASP A 235 -12.41 2.38 23.75
N GLU A 236 -12.75 1.29 23.04
CA GLU A 236 -13.27 1.33 21.67
C GLU A 236 -14.72 1.85 21.56
N GLU A 237 -15.50 1.80 22.62
CA GLU A 237 -16.93 2.20 22.57
C GLU A 237 -17.16 3.69 22.33
N ASP A 238 -16.22 4.56 22.71
CA ASP A 238 -16.32 6.01 22.48
C ASP A 238 -15.89 6.43 21.05
N ILE A 239 -15.46 5.49 20.21
CA ILE A 239 -14.89 5.75 18.88
C ILE A 239 -15.92 5.65 17.75
N LYS A 240 -17.17 5.24 18.01
CA LYS A 240 -18.21 5.05 16.98
C LYS A 240 -18.50 6.25 16.05
N GLY A 241 -17.96 7.43 16.34
CA GLY A 241 -18.03 8.60 15.46
C GLY A 241 -16.72 8.93 14.71
N ASN A 242 -15.58 8.35 15.09
CA ASN A 242 -14.25 8.75 14.61
C ASN A 242 -13.44 7.63 13.93
N THR A 243 -13.96 6.42 13.81
CA THR A 243 -13.25 5.30 13.15
C THR A 243 -12.96 5.53 11.66
N SER A 244 -13.65 6.46 11.02
CA SER A 244 -13.33 6.86 9.64
C SER A 244 -11.99 7.59 9.48
N VAL A 245 -11.39 8.09 10.58
CA VAL A 245 -10.08 8.77 10.56
C VAL A 245 -8.92 7.77 10.51
N TYR A 246 -9.12 6.56 11.05
CA TYR A 246 -8.09 5.52 11.09
C TYR A 246 -7.87 4.81 9.75
N HIS A 247 -8.83 4.88 8.82
CA HIS A 247 -8.66 4.31 7.47
C HIS A 247 -7.71 5.12 6.57
N ASN A 248 -7.24 6.29 7.02
CA ASN A 248 -6.34 7.15 6.24
C ASN A 248 -4.87 7.11 6.71
N VAL A 249 -4.45 6.21 7.58
CA VAL A 249 -3.04 6.04 8.02
C VAL A 249 -2.27 5.13 7.06
N SER A 250 -2.72 4.92 5.87
CA SER A 250 -1.96 4.16 4.90
C SER A 250 -1.42 5.06 3.80
N VAL A 251 -0.22 5.56 3.99
CA VAL A 251 0.61 6.08 2.88
C VAL A 251 0.83 5.01 1.80
N VAL A 252 0.64 3.74 2.15
CA VAL A 252 0.61 2.60 1.21
C VAL A 252 -0.78 2.43 0.56
N ASN A 253 -1.88 2.90 1.18
CA ASN A 253 -3.25 2.61 0.74
C ASN A 253 -3.75 3.43 -0.45
N SER A 254 -3.15 4.56 -0.81
CA SER A 254 -3.62 5.32 -1.99
C SER A 254 -3.47 4.53 -3.32
N HIS A 255 -2.63 3.50 -3.33
CA HIS A 255 -2.33 2.69 -4.52
C HIS A 255 -2.75 1.21 -4.41
N MET A 256 -3.30 0.79 -3.26
CA MET A 256 -3.69 -0.62 -3.03
C MET A 256 -4.76 -1.11 -4.00
N ASN A 257 -5.71 -0.26 -4.37
CA ASN A 257 -6.74 -0.61 -5.35
C ASN A 257 -6.12 -0.94 -6.72
N TYR A 258 -5.07 -0.21 -7.13
CA TYR A 258 -4.34 -0.50 -8.38
C TYR A 258 -3.59 -1.83 -8.28
N LEU A 259 -2.89 -2.09 -7.17
CA LEU A 259 -2.14 -3.33 -6.96
C LEU A 259 -3.08 -4.54 -6.88
N THR A 260 -4.18 -4.42 -6.14
CA THR A 260 -5.22 -5.46 -6.02
C THR A 260 -5.84 -5.78 -7.38
N ALA A 261 -6.19 -4.76 -8.15
CA ALA A 261 -6.76 -4.93 -9.48
C ALA A 261 -5.74 -5.57 -10.46
N LEU A 262 -4.46 -5.13 -10.44
CA LEU A 262 -3.39 -5.68 -11.28
C LEU A 262 -3.00 -7.11 -10.89
N ARG A 263 -3.05 -7.47 -9.59
CA ARG A 263 -2.87 -8.85 -9.14
C ARG A 263 -4.02 -9.75 -9.62
N THR A 264 -5.24 -9.22 -9.61
CA THR A 264 -6.43 -9.95 -10.10
C THR A 264 -6.35 -10.17 -11.60
N LYS A 265 -6.01 -9.11 -12.36
CA LYS A 265 -5.92 -9.16 -13.83
C LYS A 265 -4.87 -8.19 -14.35
N PRO A 266 -3.93 -8.63 -15.20
CA PRO A 266 -2.85 -7.77 -15.69
C PRO A 266 -3.29 -6.81 -16.81
N PHE A 267 -4.55 -6.44 -16.84
CA PHE A 267 -5.10 -5.44 -17.75
C PHE A 267 -6.07 -4.53 -17.01
N MET A 268 -5.78 -3.22 -17.03
CA MET A 268 -6.55 -2.21 -16.31
C MET A 268 -6.87 -1.01 -17.21
N LEU A 269 -8.06 -0.44 -17.03
CA LEU A 269 -8.47 0.82 -17.63
C LEU A 269 -8.50 1.91 -16.55
N LEU A 270 -7.82 3.01 -16.80
CA LEU A 270 -7.80 4.21 -15.97
C LEU A 270 -8.63 5.30 -16.69
N ALA A 271 -9.87 5.45 -16.26
CA ALA A 271 -10.80 6.39 -16.87
C ALA A 271 -10.95 7.66 -16.02
N GLY A 272 -11.23 8.80 -16.64
CA GLY A 272 -11.49 10.05 -15.93
C GLY A 272 -11.24 11.27 -16.79
N ILE A 273 -11.52 12.45 -16.23
CA ILE A 273 -11.28 13.74 -16.89
C ILE A 273 -9.80 13.93 -17.22
N SER A 274 -9.50 14.77 -18.22
CA SER A 274 -8.11 15.08 -18.59
C SER A 274 -7.37 15.75 -17.42
N GLY A 275 -6.07 15.44 -17.26
CA GLY A 275 -5.22 16.06 -16.23
C GLY A 275 -5.24 15.41 -14.84
N THR A 276 -5.99 14.32 -14.61
CA THR A 276 -6.02 13.63 -13.30
C THR A 276 -4.82 12.72 -13.00
N GLY A 277 -3.81 12.70 -13.87
CA GLY A 277 -2.57 11.95 -13.63
C GLY A 277 -2.64 10.46 -14.01
N LYS A 278 -3.57 10.05 -14.89
CA LYS A 278 -3.75 8.65 -15.31
C LYS A 278 -2.45 8.00 -15.81
N SER A 279 -1.76 8.58 -16.78
CA SER A 279 -0.49 8.04 -17.31
C SER A 279 0.65 8.18 -16.29
N ARG A 280 0.58 9.19 -15.41
CA ARG A 280 1.56 9.41 -14.34
C ARG A 280 1.55 8.29 -13.30
N ILE A 281 0.37 7.78 -12.90
CA ILE A 281 0.30 6.67 -11.95
C ILE A 281 0.96 5.40 -12.50
N VAL A 282 0.79 5.09 -13.80
CA VAL A 282 1.44 3.93 -14.43
C VAL A 282 2.96 4.03 -14.33
N ARG A 283 3.51 5.22 -14.64
CA ARG A 283 4.94 5.48 -14.51
C ARG A 283 5.42 5.37 -13.07
N LYS A 284 4.66 5.83 -12.09
CA LYS A 284 5.01 5.71 -10.66
C LYS A 284 5.05 4.26 -10.19
N LEU A 285 4.10 3.42 -10.62
CA LEU A 285 4.13 1.97 -10.35
C LEU A 285 5.41 1.32 -10.90
N ALA A 286 5.83 1.72 -12.10
CA ALA A 286 7.09 1.26 -12.68
C ALA A 286 8.30 1.78 -11.89
N GLN A 287 8.34 3.07 -11.52
CA GLN A 287 9.40 3.66 -10.68
C GLN A 287 9.53 2.91 -9.35
N ALA A 288 8.41 2.55 -8.72
CA ALA A 288 8.40 1.82 -7.44
C ALA A 288 9.04 0.43 -7.52
N SER A 289 9.06 -0.20 -8.70
CA SER A 289 9.52 -1.58 -8.90
C SER A 289 10.83 -1.72 -9.68
N VAL A 290 11.29 -0.65 -10.37
CA VAL A 290 12.53 -0.70 -11.17
C VAL A 290 13.77 -0.85 -10.26
N THR A 291 14.74 -1.67 -10.70
CA THR A 291 16.04 -1.81 -10.04
C THR A 291 17.09 -0.95 -10.71
N GLU A 292 18.10 -0.51 -9.95
CA GLU A 292 19.23 0.23 -10.50
C GLU A 292 19.94 -0.56 -11.60
N GLU A 293 20.11 -1.88 -11.43
CA GLU A 293 20.74 -2.75 -12.41
C GLU A 293 20.00 -2.73 -13.75
N LEU A 294 18.66 -2.90 -13.71
CA LEU A 294 17.83 -2.84 -14.92
C LEU A 294 17.91 -1.46 -15.57
N GLN A 295 17.82 -0.38 -14.80
CA GLN A 295 17.88 0.98 -15.31
C GLN A 295 19.23 1.25 -15.96
N ARG A 296 20.34 0.90 -15.31
CA ARG A 296 21.70 1.06 -15.83
C ARG A 296 21.91 0.31 -17.15
N LYS A 297 21.32 -0.87 -17.30
CA LYS A 297 21.41 -1.68 -18.50
C LYS A 297 20.77 -1.02 -19.73
N TYR A 298 19.64 -0.34 -19.56
CA TYR A 298 18.87 0.24 -20.67
C TYR A 298 19.03 1.75 -20.83
N ASP A 299 19.37 2.45 -19.76
CA ASP A 299 19.65 3.90 -19.77
C ASP A 299 20.75 4.25 -18.76
N PRO A 300 22.03 3.96 -19.10
CA PRO A 300 23.17 4.23 -18.22
C PRO A 300 23.26 5.69 -17.77
N LYS A 301 22.89 6.64 -18.64
CA LYS A 301 23.00 8.07 -18.35
C LYS A 301 22.09 8.51 -17.21
N SER A 302 20.93 7.87 -17.05
CA SER A 302 19.99 8.22 -15.98
C SER A 302 20.48 7.85 -14.59
N VAL A 303 21.58 7.09 -14.45
CA VAL A 303 22.16 6.64 -13.18
C VAL A 303 23.59 7.14 -12.95
N GLU A 304 24.17 7.94 -13.88
CA GLU A 304 25.54 8.44 -13.77
C GLU A 304 25.77 9.33 -12.54
N ASN A 305 24.74 10.10 -12.11
CA ASN A 305 24.80 11.01 -10.95
C ASN A 305 24.15 10.43 -9.68
N GLY A 306 23.99 9.12 -9.60
CA GLY A 306 23.28 8.41 -8.56
C GLY A 306 21.86 8.00 -9.01
N PHE A 307 21.42 6.83 -8.50
CA PHE A 307 20.12 6.28 -8.83
C PHE A 307 19.04 6.88 -7.93
N ASP A 308 18.29 7.84 -8.48
CA ASP A 308 17.05 8.31 -7.87
C ASP A 308 15.86 7.88 -8.74
N ARG A 309 15.22 6.80 -8.35
CA ARG A 309 14.08 6.22 -9.09
C ARG A 309 12.92 7.21 -9.30
N TRP A 310 12.73 8.16 -8.39
CA TRP A 310 11.62 9.11 -8.45
C TRP A 310 11.85 10.25 -9.45
N GLN A 311 13.10 10.47 -9.84
CA GLN A 311 13.46 11.42 -10.89
C GLN A 311 13.47 10.79 -12.29
N LEU A 312 13.31 9.46 -12.41
CA LEU A 312 13.30 8.79 -13.71
C LEU A 312 12.11 9.23 -14.54
N HIS A 313 12.37 9.87 -15.66
CA HIS A 313 11.33 10.20 -16.63
C HIS A 313 10.79 8.96 -17.35
N LYS A 314 11.68 8.02 -17.72
CA LYS A 314 11.35 6.74 -18.35
C LYS A 314 12.06 5.59 -17.62
N PRO A 315 11.40 4.96 -16.62
CA PRO A 315 11.92 3.73 -16.01
C PRO A 315 12.11 2.63 -17.06
N ALA A 316 13.14 1.79 -16.92
CA ALA A 316 13.46 0.74 -17.90
C ALA A 316 12.35 -0.33 -18.03
N ASN A 317 11.52 -0.49 -17.00
CA ASN A 317 10.36 -1.37 -16.98
C ASN A 317 9.03 -0.65 -17.32
N PHE A 318 9.11 0.52 -17.96
CA PHE A 318 7.96 1.31 -18.40
C PHE A 318 8.01 1.62 -19.88
N GLU A 319 6.89 1.51 -20.57
CA GLU A 319 6.70 2.02 -21.91
C GLU A 319 5.34 2.70 -22.03
N ILE A 320 5.29 3.84 -22.71
CA ILE A 320 4.06 4.55 -23.04
C ILE A 320 3.89 4.60 -24.55
N ILE A 321 2.75 4.15 -25.02
CA ILE A 321 2.40 4.12 -26.44
C ILE A 321 1.13 4.93 -26.62
N GLN A 322 1.23 6.03 -27.38
CA GLN A 322 0.07 6.84 -27.74
C GLN A 322 -0.72 6.14 -28.85
N VAL A 323 -1.99 5.88 -28.59
CA VAL A 323 -2.90 5.32 -29.57
C VAL A 323 -3.27 6.42 -30.59
N LYS A 324 -3.32 6.04 -31.87
CA LYS A 324 -3.64 6.98 -32.94
C LYS A 324 -5.04 6.71 -33.50
N PRO A 325 -5.79 7.74 -33.88
CA PRO A 325 -7.16 7.58 -34.39
C PRO A 325 -7.29 6.70 -35.64
N ASN A 326 -6.20 6.55 -36.39
CA ASN A 326 -6.15 5.73 -37.62
C ASN A 326 -5.80 4.26 -37.40
N TRP A 327 -5.72 3.80 -36.14
CA TRP A 327 -5.44 2.39 -35.84
C TRP A 327 -6.69 1.52 -36.03
N HIS A 328 -6.70 0.67 -37.06
CA HIS A 328 -7.84 -0.17 -37.42
C HIS A 328 -7.54 -1.66 -37.45
N ASN A 329 -6.29 -2.04 -37.21
CA ASN A 329 -5.87 -3.44 -37.15
C ASN A 329 -4.69 -3.62 -36.20
N SER A 330 -4.37 -4.87 -35.88
CA SER A 330 -3.32 -5.22 -34.91
C SER A 330 -1.90 -5.00 -35.43
N LEU A 331 -1.69 -4.83 -36.73
CA LEU A 331 -0.35 -4.63 -37.31
C LEU A 331 0.32 -3.38 -36.76
N GLU A 332 -0.46 -2.38 -36.39
CA GLU A 332 0.01 -1.14 -35.76
C GLU A 332 0.66 -1.38 -34.39
N VAL A 333 0.27 -2.47 -33.73
CA VAL A 333 0.75 -2.83 -32.38
C VAL A 333 1.76 -3.98 -32.45
N VAL A 334 1.47 -5.04 -33.20
CA VAL A 334 2.33 -6.24 -33.24
C VAL A 334 3.38 -6.21 -34.33
N GLY A 335 3.28 -5.29 -35.30
CA GLY A 335 4.16 -5.25 -36.44
C GLY A 335 3.80 -6.31 -37.51
N TYR A 336 4.62 -6.42 -38.55
CA TYR A 336 4.37 -7.32 -39.66
C TYR A 336 5.63 -7.70 -40.45
N LYS A 337 5.56 -8.80 -41.18
CA LYS A 337 6.59 -9.16 -42.15
C LYS A 337 6.45 -8.31 -43.41
N SER A 338 7.49 -7.58 -43.78
CA SER A 338 7.61 -6.82 -45.03
C SER A 338 8.51 -7.55 -46.01
N ASN A 339 8.20 -7.40 -47.30
CA ASN A 339 9.06 -7.87 -48.42
C ASN A 339 9.69 -6.70 -49.19
N ILE A 340 9.43 -5.46 -48.78
CA ILE A 340 9.95 -4.25 -49.43
C ILE A 340 11.43 -4.11 -49.02
N GLY A 341 12.33 -4.11 -50.00
CA GLY A 341 13.77 -4.07 -49.73
C GLY A 341 14.39 -5.42 -49.28
N GLY A 342 13.61 -6.49 -49.33
CA GLY A 342 13.95 -7.81 -48.86
C GLY A 342 13.12 -8.23 -47.65
N ALA A 343 12.93 -9.55 -47.48
CA ALA A 343 12.11 -10.07 -46.39
C ALA A 343 12.74 -9.72 -45.01
N HIS A 344 11.99 -8.96 -44.20
CA HIS A 344 12.35 -8.53 -42.84
C HIS A 344 11.07 -8.36 -41.99
N TYR A 345 11.23 -8.18 -40.66
CA TYR A 345 10.11 -7.91 -39.76
C TYR A 345 10.15 -6.44 -39.30
N GLU A 346 9.03 -5.75 -39.42
CA GLU A 346 8.84 -4.39 -38.91
C GLU A 346 8.43 -4.47 -37.44
N PHE A 347 9.33 -4.05 -36.55
CA PHE A 347 9.10 -4.07 -35.10
C PHE A 347 8.36 -2.84 -34.62
N THR A 348 7.59 -3.03 -33.54
CA THR A 348 6.91 -1.94 -32.85
C THR A 348 7.43 -1.80 -31.42
N PRO A 349 7.27 -0.64 -30.77
CA PRO A 349 7.64 -0.45 -29.37
C PRO A 349 6.96 -1.47 -28.43
N PHE A 350 5.75 -1.94 -28.75
CA PHE A 350 5.05 -2.97 -27.99
C PHE A 350 5.79 -4.30 -28.02
N VAL A 351 6.18 -4.76 -29.20
CA VAL A 351 6.91 -6.03 -29.39
C VAL A 351 8.28 -6.01 -28.72
N GLU A 352 9.01 -4.91 -28.86
CA GLU A 352 10.31 -4.72 -28.21
C GLU A 352 10.17 -4.73 -26.67
N PHE A 353 9.11 -4.08 -26.15
CA PHE A 353 8.82 -4.07 -24.73
C PHE A 353 8.45 -5.44 -24.18
N LEU A 354 7.64 -6.23 -24.91
CA LEU A 354 7.33 -7.62 -24.56
C LEU A 354 8.60 -8.47 -24.47
N ALA A 355 9.48 -8.36 -25.47
CA ALA A 355 10.74 -9.10 -25.47
C ALA A 355 11.66 -8.67 -24.31
N ARG A 356 11.65 -7.38 -23.93
CA ARG A 356 12.35 -6.89 -22.75
C ARG A 356 11.80 -7.50 -21.46
N ALA A 357 10.48 -7.56 -21.32
CA ALA A 357 9.82 -8.19 -20.17
C ALA A 357 10.12 -9.69 -20.07
N TRP A 358 10.21 -10.40 -21.20
CA TRP A 358 10.63 -11.80 -21.23
C TRP A 358 12.08 -12.02 -20.74
N ARG A 359 12.97 -11.05 -20.98
CA ARG A 359 14.38 -11.12 -20.52
C ARG A 359 14.55 -10.82 -19.02
N HIS A 360 13.55 -10.21 -18.38
CA HIS A 360 13.60 -9.74 -16.99
C HIS A 360 12.31 -10.12 -16.24
N GLN A 361 12.06 -11.42 -16.14
CA GLN A 361 10.81 -11.96 -15.57
C GLN A 361 10.67 -11.76 -14.06
N GLU A 362 11.73 -11.37 -13.39
CA GLU A 362 11.82 -11.08 -11.96
C GLU A 362 11.33 -9.67 -11.59
N ILE A 363 11.08 -8.81 -12.58
CA ILE A 363 10.66 -7.41 -12.39
C ILE A 363 9.31 -7.19 -13.08
N PRO A 364 8.32 -6.53 -12.44
CA PRO A 364 7.07 -6.13 -13.09
C PRO A 364 7.33 -5.11 -14.21
N PHE A 365 6.70 -5.28 -15.35
CA PHE A 365 6.79 -4.40 -16.52
C PHE A 365 5.44 -3.74 -16.79
N PHE A 366 5.43 -2.42 -16.92
CA PHE A 366 4.22 -1.61 -17.04
C PHE A 366 4.13 -0.97 -18.43
N LEU A 367 3.17 -1.40 -19.22
CA LEU A 367 2.81 -0.80 -20.50
C LEU A 367 1.64 0.16 -20.30
N CYS A 368 1.79 1.40 -20.72
CA CYS A 368 0.72 2.40 -20.78
C CYS A 368 0.26 2.59 -22.23
N LEU A 369 -0.99 2.25 -22.53
CA LEU A 369 -1.63 2.69 -23.77
C LEU A 369 -2.35 4.01 -23.51
N ASP A 370 -1.76 5.10 -23.97
CA ASP A 370 -2.29 6.43 -23.69
C ASP A 370 -3.41 6.78 -24.68
N GLU A 371 -4.51 7.33 -24.15
CA GLU A 371 -5.74 7.63 -24.89
C GLU A 371 -6.29 6.40 -25.66
N MET A 372 -6.39 5.28 -24.95
CA MET A 372 -6.68 3.97 -25.52
C MET A 372 -7.97 3.93 -26.37
N ASN A 373 -8.93 4.80 -26.08
CA ASN A 373 -10.22 4.88 -26.79
C ASN A 373 -10.23 5.83 -28.00
N LEU A 374 -9.09 6.36 -28.44
CA LEU A 374 -8.99 7.10 -29.70
C LEU A 374 -9.24 6.24 -30.95
N ALA A 375 -9.07 4.92 -30.84
CA ALA A 375 -9.37 3.95 -31.89
C ALA A 375 -10.12 2.75 -31.30
N PRO A 376 -10.84 1.94 -32.13
CA PRO A 376 -11.53 0.75 -31.63
C PRO A 376 -10.56 -0.29 -31.07
N VAL A 377 -10.54 -0.45 -29.74
CA VAL A 377 -9.60 -1.31 -29.01
C VAL A 377 -9.68 -2.77 -29.47
N GLU A 378 -10.88 -3.27 -29.70
CA GLU A 378 -11.12 -4.63 -30.17
C GLU A 378 -10.56 -4.93 -31.57
N GLN A 379 -10.15 -3.90 -32.32
CA GLN A 379 -9.53 -4.06 -33.63
C GLN A 379 -8.02 -4.02 -33.54
N TYR A 380 -7.43 -2.95 -33.02
CA TYR A 380 -5.98 -2.80 -32.99
C TYR A 380 -5.29 -3.63 -31.90
N PHE A 381 -6.02 -4.02 -30.84
CA PHE A 381 -5.47 -4.76 -29.71
C PHE A 381 -6.03 -6.21 -29.60
N ALA A 382 -6.58 -6.73 -30.69
CA ALA A 382 -7.27 -8.02 -30.77
C ALA A 382 -6.41 -9.18 -30.28
N GLU A 383 -5.16 -9.27 -30.69
CA GLU A 383 -4.23 -10.34 -30.32
C GLU A 383 -3.95 -10.35 -28.83
N PHE A 384 -3.73 -9.17 -28.21
CA PHE A 384 -3.56 -9.08 -26.76
C PHE A 384 -4.84 -9.49 -26.02
N LEU A 385 -5.99 -9.01 -26.48
CA LEU A 385 -7.28 -9.37 -25.86
C LEU A 385 -7.57 -10.86 -25.97
N SER A 386 -7.11 -11.55 -27.02
CA SER A 386 -7.19 -12.99 -27.17
C SER A 386 -6.20 -13.70 -26.24
N ALA A 387 -4.94 -13.28 -26.28
CA ALA A 387 -3.87 -13.92 -25.51
C ALA A 387 -4.08 -13.79 -23.99
N ILE A 388 -4.64 -12.68 -23.50
CA ILE A 388 -4.93 -12.54 -22.07
C ILE A 388 -6.03 -13.49 -21.56
N GLU A 389 -6.89 -13.99 -22.44
CA GLU A 389 -7.92 -14.97 -22.11
C GLU A 389 -7.41 -16.42 -22.12
N SER A 390 -6.41 -16.72 -22.95
CA SER A 390 -5.81 -18.05 -23.08
C SER A 390 -4.80 -18.39 -21.99
N ARG A 391 -4.62 -17.49 -20.98
CA ARG A 391 -3.67 -17.71 -19.88
C ARG A 391 -3.90 -19.04 -19.18
N SER A 392 -2.85 -19.80 -19.04
CA SER A 392 -2.82 -21.08 -18.32
C SER A 392 -1.51 -21.25 -17.55
N ILE A 393 -1.52 -22.19 -16.59
CA ILE A 393 -0.31 -22.66 -15.92
C ILE A 393 -0.20 -24.15 -16.24
N GLU A 394 0.73 -24.49 -17.10
CA GLU A 394 1.01 -25.87 -17.52
C GLU A 394 2.40 -26.26 -17.01
N LYS A 395 2.49 -27.36 -16.27
CA LYS A 395 3.76 -27.87 -15.70
C LYS A 395 4.56 -26.80 -14.93
N ASN A 396 3.86 -25.92 -14.21
CA ASN A 396 4.40 -24.73 -13.50
C ASN A 396 4.95 -23.62 -14.42
N GLU A 397 4.71 -23.66 -15.72
CA GLU A 397 5.02 -22.59 -16.66
C GLU A 397 3.77 -21.78 -16.99
N TYR A 398 3.90 -20.46 -17.01
CA TYR A 398 2.85 -19.56 -17.45
C TYR A 398 2.85 -19.52 -18.99
N GLU A 399 1.70 -19.79 -19.58
CA GLU A 399 1.52 -19.85 -21.02
C GLU A 399 0.33 -19.01 -21.48
N THR A 400 0.42 -18.50 -22.71
CA THR A 400 -0.66 -17.84 -23.44
C THR A 400 -0.58 -18.20 -24.92
N ASP A 401 -1.66 -17.94 -25.66
CA ASP A 401 -1.58 -17.93 -27.12
C ASP A 401 -0.55 -16.87 -27.58
N PRO A 402 0.14 -17.13 -28.70
CA PRO A 402 1.16 -16.21 -29.20
C PRO A 402 0.56 -14.94 -29.81
N ILE A 403 1.12 -13.80 -29.45
CA ILE A 403 0.88 -12.49 -30.10
C ILE A 403 1.51 -12.48 -31.50
N ILE A 404 2.70 -13.02 -31.60
CA ILE A 404 3.37 -13.27 -32.89
C ILE A 404 3.62 -14.76 -32.95
N LYS A 405 3.19 -15.38 -34.06
CA LYS A 405 3.37 -16.83 -34.30
C LYS A 405 4.82 -17.28 -34.19
N PRO A 406 5.10 -18.60 -34.08
CA PRO A 406 6.46 -19.15 -34.00
C PRO A 406 7.41 -18.57 -35.05
N PHE A 407 8.59 -18.09 -34.61
CA PHE A 407 9.49 -17.36 -35.50
C PHE A 407 10.06 -18.22 -36.62
N ASN A 408 10.18 -19.55 -36.43
CA ASN A 408 10.57 -20.48 -37.47
C ASN A 408 9.61 -20.50 -38.68
N GLU A 409 8.35 -20.06 -38.51
CA GLU A 409 7.37 -19.98 -39.61
C GLU A 409 7.62 -18.78 -40.56
N PHE A 410 8.44 -17.79 -40.18
CA PHE A 410 8.77 -16.66 -41.04
C PHE A 410 9.88 -16.93 -42.04
N GLY A 411 10.53 -18.09 -41.94
CA GLY A 411 11.70 -18.49 -42.71
C GLY A 411 13.01 -18.12 -42.00
N GLU A 412 14.07 -18.85 -42.27
CA GLU A 412 15.32 -18.81 -41.51
C GLU A 412 15.94 -17.42 -41.40
N LYS A 413 16.00 -16.65 -42.50
CA LYS A 413 16.56 -15.31 -42.51
C LYS A 413 15.81 -14.37 -41.57
N VAL A 414 14.50 -14.30 -41.70
CA VAL A 414 13.65 -13.41 -40.88
C VAL A 414 13.63 -13.86 -39.43
N CYS A 415 13.58 -15.20 -39.19
CA CYS A 415 13.67 -15.76 -37.85
C CYS A 415 14.96 -15.32 -37.12
N ASN A 416 16.11 -15.45 -37.78
CA ASN A 416 17.39 -15.05 -37.20
C ASN A 416 17.47 -13.54 -36.94
N GLU A 417 16.92 -12.73 -37.84
CA GLU A 417 16.81 -11.28 -37.66
C GLU A 417 15.95 -10.94 -36.44
N MET A 418 14.75 -11.52 -36.31
CA MET A 418 13.85 -11.32 -35.16
C MET A 418 14.51 -11.73 -33.85
N LEU A 419 15.19 -12.84 -33.80
CA LEU A 419 15.89 -13.31 -32.60
C LEU A 419 17.04 -12.37 -32.22
N ASN A 420 17.87 -11.97 -33.20
CA ASN A 420 18.97 -11.03 -32.95
C ASN A 420 18.49 -9.66 -32.46
N HIS A 421 17.35 -9.19 -32.96
CA HIS A 421 16.76 -7.91 -32.54
C HIS A 421 16.15 -7.98 -31.15
N LEU A 422 15.35 -9.02 -30.87
CA LEU A 422 14.54 -9.11 -29.66
C LEU A 422 15.27 -9.73 -28.45
N VAL A 423 16.20 -10.66 -28.69
CA VAL A 423 16.96 -11.33 -27.62
C VAL A 423 18.36 -10.73 -27.44
N GLY A 424 18.90 -10.13 -28.47
CA GLY A 424 20.27 -9.60 -28.54
C GLY A 424 21.13 -10.42 -29.50
N LYS A 425 22.32 -9.92 -29.86
CA LYS A 425 23.28 -10.64 -30.70
C LYS A 425 23.74 -11.89 -29.96
N ILE A 426 22.95 -12.92 -30.09
CA ILE A 426 23.35 -14.29 -29.73
C ILE A 426 23.94 -14.84 -31.00
N ASP A 427 25.25 -15.01 -30.99
CA ASP A 427 25.86 -15.97 -31.93
C ASP A 427 25.25 -17.33 -31.57
N ALA A 428 24.26 -17.77 -32.39
CA ALA A 428 23.52 -19.01 -32.12
C ALA A 428 24.46 -20.23 -32.05
N SER A 429 25.69 -20.09 -32.55
CA SER A 429 26.77 -21.05 -32.42
C SER A 429 27.47 -21.06 -31.06
N ASN A 430 27.33 -19.98 -30.24
CA ASN A 430 28.01 -19.81 -28.96
C ASN A 430 27.07 -19.69 -27.75
N ALA A 431 25.76 -19.82 -27.92
CA ALA A 431 24.82 -19.87 -26.79
C ALA A 431 25.13 -21.12 -25.95
N ILE A 432 25.50 -20.92 -24.68
CA ILE A 432 25.72 -22.02 -23.75
C ILE A 432 24.39 -22.79 -23.64
N PRO A 433 24.36 -24.09 -24.00
CA PRO A 433 23.15 -24.89 -23.89
C PRO A 433 22.56 -24.82 -22.48
N GLY A 434 21.27 -24.45 -22.38
CA GLY A 434 20.58 -24.35 -21.11
C GLY A 434 20.66 -22.96 -20.43
N SER A 435 21.40 -21.99 -21.01
CA SER A 435 21.36 -20.59 -20.51
C SER A 435 19.97 -19.97 -20.64
N PRO A 436 19.62 -18.94 -19.85
CA PRO A 436 18.33 -18.24 -19.97
C PRO A 436 18.08 -17.72 -21.39
N GLU A 437 19.10 -17.20 -22.05
CA GLU A 437 19.03 -16.70 -23.41
C GLU A 437 18.75 -17.81 -24.42
N ALA A 438 19.42 -18.99 -24.30
CA ALA A 438 19.19 -20.14 -25.18
C ALA A 438 17.76 -20.67 -25.03
N LYS A 439 17.23 -20.71 -23.81
CA LYS A 439 15.83 -21.09 -23.55
C LYS A 439 14.85 -20.10 -24.19
N LEU A 440 15.14 -18.80 -24.12
CA LEU A 440 14.30 -17.77 -24.70
C LEU A 440 14.31 -17.80 -26.23
N VAL A 441 15.48 -18.06 -26.85
CA VAL A 441 15.61 -18.28 -28.29
C VAL A 441 14.77 -19.48 -28.74
N GLU A 442 14.89 -20.62 -28.06
CA GLU A 442 14.12 -21.82 -28.38
C GLU A 442 12.63 -21.59 -28.22
N ARG A 443 12.23 -20.89 -27.15
CA ARG A 443 10.84 -20.49 -26.92
C ARG A 443 10.28 -19.64 -28.06
N PHE A 444 10.97 -18.59 -28.48
CA PHE A 444 10.49 -17.70 -29.54
C PHE A 444 10.47 -18.42 -30.92
N LYS A 445 11.42 -19.32 -31.17
CA LYS A 445 11.42 -20.14 -32.36
C LYS A 445 10.19 -21.05 -32.43
N THR A 446 9.84 -21.73 -31.34
CA THR A 446 8.87 -22.84 -31.34
C THR A 446 7.46 -22.42 -30.87
N LYS A 447 7.36 -21.47 -29.94
CA LYS A 447 6.09 -21.01 -29.38
C LYS A 447 5.70 -19.58 -29.84
N GLY A 448 6.62 -18.83 -30.45
CA GLY A 448 6.41 -17.44 -30.82
C GLY A 448 6.54 -16.48 -29.65
N LEU A 449 6.16 -15.22 -29.87
CA LEU A 449 6.13 -14.19 -28.81
C LEU A 449 4.78 -14.24 -28.09
N THR A 450 4.78 -14.78 -26.88
CA THR A 450 3.63 -14.89 -25.98
C THR A 450 3.66 -13.77 -24.94
N LEU A 451 2.58 -13.59 -24.14
CA LEU A 451 2.59 -12.62 -23.02
C LEU A 451 3.45 -13.15 -21.85
N PRO A 452 4.43 -12.40 -21.38
CA PRO A 452 5.19 -12.79 -20.20
C PRO A 452 4.37 -12.55 -18.92
N LYS A 453 4.62 -13.37 -17.87
CA LYS A 453 3.88 -13.33 -16.61
C LYS A 453 4.00 -11.99 -15.86
N ASN A 454 5.08 -11.26 -16.05
CA ASN A 454 5.40 -10.00 -15.39
C ASN A 454 4.88 -8.76 -16.13
N LEU A 455 4.19 -8.92 -17.27
CA LEU A 455 3.58 -7.81 -18.01
C LEU A 455 2.29 -7.34 -17.34
N LEU A 456 2.16 -6.03 -17.21
CA LEU A 456 1.00 -5.31 -16.70
C LEU A 456 0.64 -4.22 -17.72
N VAL A 457 -0.58 -4.25 -18.25
CA VAL A 457 -1.04 -3.32 -19.26
C VAL A 457 -2.10 -2.40 -18.67
N LEU A 458 -1.91 -1.09 -18.82
CA LEU A 458 -2.84 -0.07 -18.34
C LEU A 458 -3.20 0.85 -19.50
N GLY A 459 -4.50 1.00 -19.78
CA GLY A 459 -5.01 1.94 -20.78
C GLY A 459 -5.56 3.19 -20.13
N THR A 460 -5.14 4.37 -20.55
CA THR A 460 -5.78 5.63 -20.11
C THR A 460 -6.94 5.99 -21.01
N VAL A 461 -7.97 6.58 -20.43
CA VAL A 461 -9.24 6.92 -21.10
C VAL A 461 -9.65 8.31 -20.67
N ASN A 462 -9.81 9.22 -21.63
CA ASN A 462 -10.42 10.53 -21.41
C ASN A 462 -11.93 10.43 -21.62
N MET A 463 -12.71 10.85 -20.60
CA MET A 463 -14.18 10.73 -20.61
C MET A 463 -14.88 12.00 -21.10
N ASP A 464 -14.15 13.09 -21.17
CA ASP A 464 -14.59 14.42 -21.61
C ASP A 464 -14.49 14.65 -23.12
N GLU A 465 -13.92 13.69 -23.85
CA GLU A 465 -13.76 13.75 -25.31
C GLU A 465 -14.75 12.85 -26.05
N THR A 466 -15.15 13.24 -27.27
CA THR A 466 -15.95 12.41 -28.18
C THR A 466 -15.11 11.30 -28.80
N THR A 467 -14.86 10.26 -28.01
CA THR A 467 -14.05 9.10 -28.37
C THR A 467 -14.91 7.84 -28.51
N PHE A 468 -14.31 6.73 -28.96
CA PHE A 468 -15.02 5.46 -29.04
C PHE A 468 -15.40 4.95 -27.65
N SER A 469 -16.65 4.49 -27.50
CA SER A 469 -17.07 3.74 -26.31
C SER A 469 -16.41 2.35 -26.30
N PHE A 470 -16.10 1.86 -25.12
CA PHE A 470 -15.58 0.49 -25.02
C PHE A 470 -16.65 -0.54 -25.30
N SER A 471 -16.31 -1.51 -26.14
CA SER A 471 -17.13 -2.70 -26.27
C SER A 471 -17.10 -3.51 -24.97
N ARG A 472 -18.19 -4.23 -24.67
CA ARG A 472 -18.24 -5.14 -23.52
C ARG A 472 -17.12 -6.19 -23.52
N LYS A 473 -16.63 -6.56 -24.71
CA LYS A 473 -15.50 -7.49 -24.86
C LYS A 473 -14.21 -6.96 -24.23
N VAL A 474 -14.00 -5.65 -24.26
CA VAL A 474 -12.86 -4.98 -23.62
C VAL A 474 -13.08 -4.88 -22.11
N LEU A 475 -14.26 -4.38 -21.69
CA LEU A 475 -14.60 -4.22 -20.26
C LEU A 475 -14.59 -5.55 -19.50
N ASP A 476 -15.02 -6.64 -20.13
CA ASP A 476 -14.95 -7.98 -19.56
C ASP A 476 -13.50 -8.46 -19.31
N ARG A 477 -12.55 -7.92 -20.05
CA ARG A 477 -11.14 -8.33 -19.96
C ARG A 477 -10.27 -7.40 -19.12
N ALA A 478 -10.77 -6.23 -18.74
CA ALA A 478 -10.06 -5.24 -17.94
C ALA A 478 -10.64 -5.12 -16.53
N MET A 479 -9.86 -4.62 -15.60
CA MET A 479 -10.32 -3.98 -14.36
C MET A 479 -10.39 -2.48 -14.62
N SER A 480 -11.48 -1.80 -14.20
CA SER A 480 -11.71 -0.39 -14.55
C SER A 480 -11.71 0.48 -13.31
N ILE A 481 -10.83 1.48 -13.26
CA ILE A 481 -10.77 2.46 -12.16
C ILE A 481 -11.10 3.84 -12.70
N VAL A 482 -12.00 4.54 -12.01
CA VAL A 482 -12.36 5.93 -12.32
C VAL A 482 -11.54 6.88 -11.46
N MET A 483 -10.84 7.83 -12.11
CA MET A 483 -9.94 8.81 -11.49
C MET A 483 -10.51 10.22 -11.71
N ASN A 484 -11.68 10.51 -11.15
CA ASN A 484 -12.33 11.83 -11.26
C ASN A 484 -12.16 12.69 -9.99
N ASP A 485 -11.79 12.08 -8.87
CA ASP A 485 -11.59 12.80 -7.63
C ASP A 485 -10.26 13.57 -7.68
N VAL A 486 -10.36 14.89 -7.61
CA VAL A 486 -9.21 15.79 -7.57
C VAL A 486 -9.15 16.38 -6.18
N ASP A 487 -8.15 16.00 -5.41
CA ASP A 487 -7.88 16.58 -4.09
C ASP A 487 -6.92 17.78 -4.23
N TYR A 488 -7.51 18.97 -4.37
CA TYR A 488 -6.74 20.21 -4.43
C TYR A 488 -5.96 20.48 -3.14
N ASP A 489 -6.47 20.05 -1.99
CA ASP A 489 -5.78 20.24 -0.72
C ASP A 489 -4.50 19.40 -0.65
N GLU A 490 -4.55 18.17 -1.14
CA GLU A 490 -3.36 17.32 -1.29
C GLU A 490 -2.39 17.87 -2.35
N PHE A 491 -2.91 18.32 -3.48
CA PHE A 491 -2.09 18.90 -4.55
C PHE A 491 -1.30 20.13 -4.06
N PHE A 492 -1.98 21.09 -3.42
CA PHE A 492 -1.31 22.30 -2.93
C PHE A 492 -0.42 22.08 -1.71
N LYS A 493 -0.51 20.93 -1.04
CA LYS A 493 0.43 20.52 0.02
C LYS A 493 1.73 19.93 -0.52
N GLY A 494 1.87 19.82 -1.84
CA GLY A 494 3.06 19.26 -2.48
C GLY A 494 3.22 17.74 -2.32
N LYS A 495 2.18 17.02 -1.87
CA LYS A 495 2.21 15.57 -1.66
C LYS A 495 2.17 14.72 -2.93
N THR A 496 1.95 15.34 -4.08
CA THR A 496 1.71 14.60 -5.33
C THR A 496 2.94 13.90 -5.91
N GLU A 497 4.13 14.09 -5.37
CA GLU A 497 5.35 13.57 -6.00
C GLU A 497 6.01 12.37 -5.32
N ASN A 498 5.83 12.18 -4.00
CA ASN A 498 6.60 11.20 -3.23
C ASN A 498 5.77 10.14 -2.49
N ASP A 499 4.50 9.94 -2.84
CA ASP A 499 3.59 9.11 -2.05
C ASP A 499 3.69 7.60 -2.35
N MET A 500 4.49 7.20 -3.33
CA MET A 500 4.67 5.79 -3.65
C MET A 500 5.99 5.28 -3.06
N VAL A 501 5.86 4.31 -2.17
CA VAL A 501 7.01 3.61 -1.58
C VAL A 501 7.59 2.63 -2.59
N GLU A 502 8.89 2.39 -2.54
CA GLU A 502 9.55 1.33 -3.30
C GLU A 502 8.90 -0.03 -3.01
N PHE A 503 8.59 -0.78 -4.06
CA PHE A 503 8.03 -2.12 -3.90
C PHE A 503 9.09 -3.07 -3.36
N ASN A 504 8.80 -3.66 -2.21
CA ASN A 504 9.59 -4.77 -1.70
C ASN A 504 9.43 -6.02 -2.60
N ASP A 505 10.28 -7.01 -2.40
CA ASP A 505 10.27 -8.22 -3.22
C ASP A 505 8.96 -9.01 -3.12
N ASN A 506 8.26 -8.93 -1.97
CA ASN A 506 6.95 -9.54 -1.81
C ASN A 506 5.90 -8.89 -2.73
N ILE A 507 5.82 -7.56 -2.79
CA ILE A 507 4.89 -6.85 -3.70
C ILE A 507 5.22 -7.16 -5.16
N LYS A 508 6.51 -7.18 -5.54
CA LYS A 508 6.94 -7.55 -6.89
C LYS A 508 6.51 -8.99 -7.22
N ASP A 509 6.74 -9.93 -6.31
CA ASP A 509 6.33 -11.32 -6.47
C ASP A 509 4.80 -11.47 -6.60
N LEU A 510 4.03 -10.79 -5.76
CA LEU A 510 2.57 -10.77 -5.84
C LEU A 510 2.04 -10.26 -7.19
N LEU A 511 2.73 -9.31 -7.82
CA LEU A 511 2.38 -8.80 -9.15
C LEU A 511 2.82 -9.71 -10.30
N ILE A 512 3.87 -10.50 -10.12
CA ILE A 512 4.40 -11.41 -11.13
C ILE A 512 3.71 -12.77 -11.07
N ASN A 513 3.65 -13.37 -9.87
CA ASN A 513 3.12 -14.72 -9.65
C ASN A 513 1.63 -14.68 -9.27
N ARG A 514 0.82 -14.15 -10.21
CA ARG A 514 -0.62 -14.01 -10.04
C ARG A 514 -1.35 -15.35 -10.23
N PRO A 515 -2.30 -15.71 -9.35
CA PRO A 515 -3.17 -16.84 -9.59
C PRO A 515 -4.10 -16.56 -10.78
N ILE A 516 -4.45 -17.61 -11.54
CA ILE A 516 -5.37 -17.52 -12.68
C ILE A 516 -6.77 -18.01 -12.28
N HIS A 517 -6.82 -18.97 -11.35
CA HIS A 517 -8.06 -19.59 -10.92
C HIS A 517 -8.42 -19.17 -9.49
N GLY A 518 -9.55 -18.50 -9.33
CA GLY A 518 -10.03 -18.03 -8.04
C GLY A 518 -10.25 -19.15 -7.01
N LEU A 519 -10.76 -20.31 -7.45
CA LEU A 519 -10.94 -21.48 -6.56
C LEU A 519 -9.61 -22.11 -6.08
N LYS A 520 -8.48 -21.76 -6.69
CA LYS A 520 -7.13 -22.21 -6.28
C LYS A 520 -6.38 -21.13 -5.50
N ALA A 521 -6.91 -19.91 -5.44
CA ALA A 521 -6.40 -18.85 -4.60
C ALA A 521 -6.80 -19.09 -3.13
N GLU A 522 -6.27 -18.30 -2.21
CA GLU A 522 -6.74 -18.35 -0.81
C GLU A 522 -8.24 -18.07 -0.74
N GLN A 523 -8.97 -18.95 -0.03
CA GLN A 523 -10.43 -18.97 0.00
C GLN A 523 -11.01 -18.01 1.06
N ASN A 524 -10.48 -16.81 1.18
CA ASN A 524 -11.01 -15.82 2.09
C ASN A 524 -12.34 -15.25 1.54
N GLY A 525 -13.43 -15.47 2.25
CA GLY A 525 -14.75 -14.92 1.88
C GLY A 525 -15.45 -15.65 0.72
N LEU A 526 -15.19 -16.93 0.47
CA LEU A 526 -15.83 -17.71 -0.61
C LEU A 526 -17.36 -17.65 -0.55
N ASP A 527 -17.96 -17.86 0.63
CA ASP A 527 -19.41 -17.85 0.80
C ASP A 527 -19.97 -16.45 0.58
N THR A 528 -19.32 -15.41 1.11
CA THR A 528 -19.72 -14.01 0.88
C THR A 528 -19.72 -13.67 -0.61
N VAL A 529 -18.67 -14.04 -1.33
CA VAL A 529 -18.57 -13.81 -2.79
C VAL A 529 -19.69 -14.55 -3.52
N LYS A 530 -19.96 -15.80 -3.17
CA LYS A 530 -21.01 -16.62 -3.78
C LYS A 530 -22.39 -16.03 -3.56
N GLU A 531 -22.74 -15.69 -2.32
CA GLU A 531 -24.02 -15.12 -1.94
C GLU A 531 -24.25 -13.77 -2.64
N TYR A 532 -23.25 -12.90 -2.58
CA TYR A 532 -23.29 -11.59 -3.23
C TYR A 532 -23.52 -11.68 -4.74
N LEU A 533 -22.68 -12.44 -5.45
CA LEU A 533 -22.81 -12.57 -6.90
C LEU A 533 -24.11 -13.27 -7.31
N THR A 534 -24.61 -14.21 -6.50
CA THR A 534 -25.90 -14.84 -6.75
C THR A 534 -27.04 -13.82 -6.67
N ALA A 535 -27.06 -13.00 -5.60
CA ALA A 535 -28.07 -11.96 -5.43
C ALA A 535 -28.05 -10.93 -6.57
N VAL A 536 -26.86 -10.42 -6.91
CA VAL A 536 -26.69 -9.47 -8.02
C VAL A 536 -27.12 -10.10 -9.36
N ASN A 537 -26.77 -11.37 -9.59
CA ASN A 537 -27.04 -12.03 -10.87
C ASN A 537 -28.53 -12.39 -11.07
N ILE A 538 -29.28 -12.62 -9.99
CA ILE A 538 -30.74 -12.76 -10.04
C ILE A 538 -31.38 -11.47 -10.55
N ILE A 539 -30.93 -10.30 -10.08
CA ILE A 539 -31.42 -9.00 -10.50
C ILE A 539 -31.07 -8.73 -11.97
N LEU A 540 -29.83 -9.05 -12.36
CA LEU A 540 -29.33 -8.84 -13.71
C LEU A 540 -29.81 -9.92 -14.72
N ASP A 541 -30.62 -10.89 -14.28
CA ASP A 541 -31.17 -11.90 -15.20
C ASP A 541 -32.00 -11.23 -16.30
N GLU A 542 -32.01 -11.84 -17.48
CA GLU A 542 -32.64 -11.31 -18.69
C GLU A 542 -32.06 -9.97 -19.19
N THR A 543 -30.98 -9.48 -18.57
CA THR A 543 -30.26 -8.31 -19.06
C THR A 543 -28.95 -8.72 -19.78
N PRO A 544 -28.43 -7.87 -20.68
CA PRO A 544 -27.12 -8.12 -21.27
C PRO A 544 -25.96 -7.93 -20.30
N PHE A 545 -26.23 -7.60 -19.03
CA PHE A 545 -25.24 -7.37 -17.96
C PHE A 545 -25.11 -8.58 -17.00
N LYS A 546 -25.86 -9.65 -17.25
CA LYS A 546 -25.75 -10.90 -16.48
C LYS A 546 -24.31 -11.35 -16.35
N LEU A 547 -23.91 -11.74 -15.13
CA LEU A 547 -22.54 -12.14 -14.80
C LEU A 547 -22.29 -13.60 -15.17
N GLY A 548 -21.18 -13.86 -15.86
CA GLY A 548 -20.73 -15.23 -16.17
C GLY A 548 -19.69 -15.74 -15.17
N TYR A 549 -19.24 -16.97 -15.35
CA TYR A 549 -18.21 -17.62 -14.51
C TYR A 549 -16.89 -16.84 -14.41
N ARG A 550 -16.56 -16.05 -15.43
CA ARG A 550 -15.38 -15.17 -15.39
C ARG A 550 -15.49 -14.14 -14.28
N ALA A 551 -16.64 -13.49 -14.11
CA ALA A 551 -16.85 -12.52 -13.04
C ALA A 551 -16.71 -13.16 -11.66
N ALA A 552 -17.22 -14.38 -11.48
CA ALA A 552 -17.06 -15.12 -10.23
C ALA A 552 -15.58 -15.46 -9.94
N ASN A 553 -14.86 -15.93 -10.96
CA ASN A 553 -13.43 -16.19 -10.85
C ASN A 553 -12.64 -14.93 -10.47
N GLU A 554 -12.91 -13.80 -11.13
CA GLU A 554 -12.24 -12.52 -10.87
C GLU A 554 -12.62 -11.93 -9.51
N ALA A 555 -13.86 -12.12 -9.03
CA ALA A 555 -14.26 -11.69 -7.69
C ALA A 555 -13.48 -12.43 -6.59
N LEU A 556 -13.34 -13.76 -6.71
CA LEU A 556 -12.53 -14.56 -5.79
C LEU A 556 -11.05 -14.13 -5.82
N LEU A 557 -10.50 -13.90 -7.01
CA LEU A 557 -9.14 -13.41 -7.16
C LEU A 557 -8.95 -12.02 -6.54
N TYR A 558 -9.95 -11.13 -6.69
CA TYR A 558 -9.89 -9.78 -6.15
C TYR A 558 -9.95 -9.77 -4.62
N VAL A 559 -10.86 -10.55 -4.01
CA VAL A 559 -10.97 -10.68 -2.56
C VAL A 559 -9.69 -11.29 -1.97
N SER A 560 -9.16 -12.35 -2.59
CA SER A 560 -7.86 -12.92 -2.20
C SER A 560 -6.72 -11.91 -2.34
N ALA A 561 -6.67 -11.15 -3.44
CA ALA A 561 -5.65 -10.13 -3.65
C ALA A 561 -5.74 -9.00 -2.61
N ALA A 562 -6.94 -8.52 -2.31
CA ALA A 562 -7.17 -7.52 -1.28
C ALA A 562 -6.63 -7.97 0.09
N HIS A 563 -6.90 -9.22 0.47
CA HIS A 563 -6.41 -9.80 1.72
C HIS A 563 -4.88 -9.95 1.75
N HIS A 564 -4.23 -10.24 0.63
CA HIS A 564 -2.76 -10.29 0.55
C HIS A 564 -2.09 -8.93 0.76
N PHE A 565 -2.72 -7.86 0.27
CA PHE A 565 -2.20 -6.50 0.44
C PHE A 565 -2.63 -5.87 1.76
N ASP A 566 -3.81 -6.23 2.28
CA ASP A 566 -4.33 -5.79 3.57
C ASP A 566 -5.05 -6.96 4.25
N THR A 567 -4.41 -7.57 5.24
CA THR A 567 -4.95 -8.72 5.98
C THR A 567 -6.25 -8.41 6.75
N LYS A 568 -6.59 -7.14 6.91
CA LYS A 568 -7.83 -6.67 7.53
C LYS A 568 -8.94 -6.39 6.51
N ALA A 569 -8.63 -6.43 5.22
CA ALA A 569 -9.63 -6.22 4.18
C ALA A 569 -10.72 -7.29 4.28
N THR A 570 -11.96 -6.87 4.50
CA THR A 570 -13.11 -7.79 4.50
C THR A 570 -13.51 -8.14 3.07
N ALA A 571 -14.18 -9.27 2.89
CA ALA A 571 -14.68 -9.66 1.58
C ALA A 571 -15.70 -8.64 1.04
N GLU A 572 -16.52 -8.05 1.91
CA GLU A 572 -17.50 -7.02 1.55
C GLU A 572 -16.82 -5.73 1.06
N ALA A 573 -15.78 -5.26 1.75
CA ALA A 573 -15.03 -4.08 1.32
C ALA A 573 -14.33 -4.31 -0.04
N ALA A 574 -13.79 -5.50 -0.26
CA ALA A 574 -13.21 -5.87 -1.54
C ALA A 574 -14.28 -6.00 -2.64
N LEU A 575 -15.45 -6.55 -2.33
CA LEU A 575 -16.58 -6.64 -3.26
C LEU A 575 -17.16 -5.28 -3.60
N ASP A 576 -17.12 -4.30 -2.68
CA ASP A 576 -17.55 -2.92 -2.97
C ASP A 576 -16.69 -2.31 -4.10
N GLU A 577 -15.37 -2.42 -3.99
CA GLU A 577 -14.45 -1.97 -5.06
C GLU A 577 -14.61 -2.79 -6.36
N PHE A 578 -14.68 -4.12 -6.24
CA PHE A 578 -14.89 -5.00 -7.39
C PHE A 578 -16.17 -4.66 -8.15
N THR A 579 -17.24 -4.32 -7.42
CA THR A 579 -18.53 -3.94 -8.00
C THR A 579 -18.41 -2.70 -8.87
N LEU A 580 -17.70 -1.66 -8.42
CA LEU A 580 -17.41 -0.49 -9.23
C LEU A 580 -16.65 -0.86 -10.50
N MET A 581 -15.58 -1.68 -10.35
CA MET A 581 -14.65 -1.99 -11.43
C MET A 581 -15.22 -2.93 -12.49
N LYS A 582 -16.09 -3.88 -12.11
CA LYS A 582 -16.49 -4.99 -12.99
C LYS A 582 -17.98 -5.13 -13.21
N ILE A 583 -18.81 -4.71 -12.27
CA ILE A 583 -20.26 -4.89 -12.37
C ILE A 583 -20.89 -3.60 -12.91
N LEU A 584 -20.75 -2.51 -12.17
CA LEU A 584 -21.37 -1.23 -12.55
C LEU A 584 -20.76 -0.63 -13.81
N SER A 585 -19.45 -0.81 -14.02
CA SER A 585 -18.74 -0.30 -15.20
C SER A 585 -19.30 -0.79 -16.55
N ARG A 586 -20.15 -1.83 -16.54
CA ARG A 586 -20.76 -2.43 -17.73
C ARG A 586 -22.22 -2.00 -17.93
N ILE A 587 -22.82 -1.35 -16.91
CA ILE A 587 -24.25 -1.01 -16.92
C ILE A 587 -24.46 0.30 -17.65
N GLU A 588 -25.28 0.24 -18.69
CA GLU A 588 -25.73 1.38 -19.47
C GLU A 588 -27.12 1.11 -20.06
N GLY A 589 -27.90 2.13 -20.27
CA GLY A 589 -29.19 1.98 -20.90
C GLY A 589 -30.19 3.10 -20.58
N ASP A 590 -31.36 2.97 -21.14
CA ASP A 590 -32.48 3.89 -20.91
C ASP A 590 -33.35 3.44 -19.70
N LYS A 591 -34.28 4.29 -19.31
CA LYS A 591 -35.16 4.06 -18.17
C LYS A 591 -35.98 2.77 -18.29
N ARG A 592 -36.34 2.36 -19.50
CA ARG A 592 -37.17 1.16 -19.72
C ARG A 592 -36.35 -0.11 -19.57
N SER A 593 -35.09 -0.08 -19.97
CA SER A 593 -34.21 -1.25 -19.97
C SER A 593 -33.57 -1.52 -18.62
N ILE A 594 -33.19 -0.46 -17.86
CA ILE A 594 -32.41 -0.65 -16.62
C ILE A 594 -32.97 0.09 -15.39
N GLY A 595 -34.05 0.89 -15.52
CA GLY A 595 -34.53 1.70 -14.41
C GLY A 595 -34.87 0.90 -13.16
N THR A 596 -35.73 -0.11 -13.30
CA THR A 596 -36.10 -1.01 -12.19
C THR A 596 -34.91 -1.81 -11.67
N LYS A 597 -33.96 -2.18 -12.54
CA LYS A 597 -32.78 -2.95 -12.17
C LYS A 597 -31.81 -2.17 -11.29
N LEU A 598 -31.66 -0.86 -11.53
CA LEU A 598 -30.87 0.01 -10.66
C LEU A 598 -31.49 0.13 -9.27
N ASP A 599 -32.82 0.26 -9.18
CA ASP A 599 -33.53 0.33 -7.90
C ASP A 599 -33.45 -1.01 -7.14
N GLU A 600 -33.56 -2.15 -7.81
CA GLU A 600 -33.39 -3.50 -7.25
C GLU A 600 -31.95 -3.73 -6.75
N LEU A 601 -30.94 -3.29 -7.52
CA LEU A 601 -29.53 -3.38 -7.13
C LEU A 601 -29.24 -2.60 -5.86
N GLN A 602 -29.87 -1.45 -5.63
CA GLN A 602 -29.70 -0.66 -4.41
C GLN A 602 -30.19 -1.39 -3.15
N GLN A 603 -31.10 -2.38 -3.29
CA GLN A 603 -31.57 -3.20 -2.15
C GLN A 603 -30.52 -4.24 -1.72
N VAL A 604 -29.70 -4.72 -2.64
CA VAL A 604 -28.62 -5.68 -2.38
C VAL A 604 -27.30 -4.94 -2.06
N ILE A 605 -27.01 -3.88 -2.81
CA ILE A 605 -25.80 -3.06 -2.63
C ILE A 605 -26.14 -1.90 -1.69
N THR A 606 -26.24 -2.21 -0.40
CA THR A 606 -26.65 -1.24 0.63
C THR A 606 -25.52 -0.29 1.01
N GLU A 607 -25.87 0.93 1.45
CA GLU A 607 -24.88 1.94 1.88
C GLU A 607 -24.06 1.46 3.11
N SER A 608 -24.68 0.66 3.98
CA SER A 608 -24.01 0.13 5.19
C SER A 608 -22.91 -0.88 4.88
N THR A 609 -23.05 -1.66 3.81
CA THR A 609 -22.13 -2.75 3.47
C THR A 609 -21.25 -2.41 2.26
N TYR A 610 -21.79 -1.72 1.27
CA TYR A 610 -21.13 -1.39 0.01
C TYR A 610 -21.24 0.12 -0.30
N PRO A 611 -20.65 1.00 0.54
CA PRO A 611 -20.91 2.44 0.49
C PRO A 611 -20.50 3.11 -0.83
N LYS A 612 -19.39 2.68 -1.43
CA LYS A 612 -18.88 3.26 -2.68
C LYS A 612 -19.77 2.90 -3.87
N SER A 613 -20.11 1.64 -3.99
CA SER A 613 -20.99 1.15 -5.06
C SER A 613 -22.42 1.67 -4.91
N ASN A 614 -22.94 1.76 -3.69
CA ASN A 614 -24.24 2.34 -3.43
C ASN A 614 -24.29 3.80 -3.84
N LYS A 615 -23.29 4.61 -3.47
CA LYS A 615 -23.17 6.01 -3.89
C LYS A 615 -23.17 6.16 -5.41
N LYS A 616 -22.42 5.31 -6.12
CA LYS A 616 -22.40 5.33 -7.60
C LYS A 616 -23.75 4.92 -8.18
N LEU A 617 -24.42 3.90 -7.62
CA LEU A 617 -25.77 3.52 -8.06
C LEU A 617 -26.78 4.64 -7.87
N GLN A 618 -26.74 5.36 -6.75
CA GLN A 618 -27.60 6.54 -6.53
C GLN A 618 -27.37 7.60 -7.59
N GLN A 619 -26.11 7.92 -7.91
CA GLN A 619 -25.77 8.86 -8.97
C GLN A 619 -26.27 8.40 -10.36
N MET A 620 -26.12 7.11 -10.67
CA MET A 620 -26.64 6.54 -11.93
C MET A 620 -28.17 6.62 -12.00
N ALA A 621 -28.87 6.29 -10.91
CA ALA A 621 -30.34 6.37 -10.85
C ALA A 621 -30.82 7.82 -10.99
N GLU A 622 -30.15 8.78 -10.36
CA GLU A 622 -30.46 10.21 -10.50
C GLU A 622 -30.22 10.70 -11.95
N THR A 623 -29.08 10.34 -12.54
CA THR A 623 -28.77 10.67 -13.94
C THR A 623 -29.82 10.10 -14.89
N LEU A 624 -30.26 8.86 -14.67
CA LEU A 624 -31.30 8.22 -15.48
C LEU A 624 -32.66 8.92 -15.37
N ARG A 625 -33.01 9.42 -14.17
CA ARG A 625 -34.24 10.21 -13.97
C ARG A 625 -34.20 11.53 -14.75
N ASN A 626 -33.03 12.18 -14.78
CA ASN A 626 -32.85 13.49 -15.36
C ASN A 626 -32.60 13.45 -16.88
N LYS A 627 -31.76 12.50 -17.37
CA LYS A 627 -31.30 12.44 -18.75
C LYS A 627 -31.93 11.33 -19.60
N GLN A 628 -32.80 10.47 -19.02
CA GLN A 628 -33.46 9.33 -19.68
C GLN A 628 -32.50 8.22 -20.17
N PHE A 629 -31.23 8.42 -20.08
CA PHE A 629 -30.17 7.45 -20.39
C PHE A 629 -29.02 7.62 -19.39
N VAL A 630 -28.42 6.52 -19.01
CA VAL A 630 -27.21 6.52 -18.15
C VAL A 630 -26.23 5.49 -18.65
N SER A 631 -24.96 5.84 -18.53
CA SER A 631 -23.83 4.93 -18.55
C SER A 631 -23.02 5.12 -17.26
N TYR A 632 -22.36 4.08 -16.77
CA TYR A 632 -21.44 4.21 -15.65
C TYR A 632 -20.38 5.29 -15.87
N TRP A 633 -20.00 5.49 -17.14
CA TRP A 633 -18.91 6.36 -17.58
C TRP A 633 -19.33 7.83 -17.75
N THR A 634 -20.62 8.16 -17.64
CA THR A 634 -21.16 9.52 -17.84
C THR A 634 -21.62 10.18 -16.54
#